data_6176ad836a0970a8b1a0f57cfb8c246c
#
_entry.id   6176ad836a0970a8b1a0f57cfb8c246c
#
_cell.length_a   1.000
_cell.length_b   1.000
_cell.length_c   1.000
_cell.angle_alpha   90.00
_cell.angle_beta   90.00
_cell.angle_gamma   90.00
#
_symmetry.space_group_name_H-M   'P 1'
#
loop_
_entity.id
_entity.type
_entity.pdbx_description
1 polymer ?
#
loop_
_entity_poly.entity_id
_entity_poly.type
_entity_poly.pdbx_seq_one_letter_code
_entity_poly.pdbx_strand_id
1 'polypeptide(L)'
;MRRRSFLQVALGGLVSASTVPALAAPGALQRLLFTSAGKTCLIHADGSGFRVLEVSAPGQVTWQPAGFFPDGRVLLLSMEARRDGPGKPFEAYYHQTPTHVWIYDLDSGALSEIAAAERMAPFYTPQLLLHGDRILMQVIREKPGQIFNMKLDGTDARPFTRKDEGLPYGFSLSPDGTRVAFHVAGPEGYQVWTSDTLGGDRRLLAAHSDQLYFGTSWSPDGEWVAYQGCLYKSDPGHDWSDLCVNRADGSEQRVLTEGQALWFGATYGPPERKGGGSNIPVWTSDGAVLCSRRLPDAQVAWAYRVGEPDLDHFNRAYTPEGARGGTEICKVQPKDGAVTRLTQSEPPVWDFRACESPDGRLIAFCRCATGESPALWVMNADGSDQRMLSRGLDDTGADHPRWIPGGR
;
A
#
# COMPACT_ATOMS: atom_id res chain seq x y z
N MET A 1 -12.30 -68.05 30.54
CA MET A 1 -11.12 -67.19 30.31
C MET A 1 -11.10 -66.76 28.84
N ARG A 2 -11.55 -65.56 28.51
CA ARG A 2 -11.41 -64.95 27.17
C ARG A 2 -10.82 -63.58 27.39
N ARG A 3 -9.58 -63.35 26.89
CA ARG A 3 -8.89 -62.09 26.83
C ARG A 3 -9.54 -61.22 25.78
N ARG A 4 -9.93 -59.98 26.13
CA ARG A 4 -10.32 -58.94 25.21
C ARG A 4 -9.10 -58.07 24.92
N SER A 5 -8.66 -57.99 23.68
CA SER A 5 -7.65 -57.08 23.18
C SER A 5 -8.28 -55.71 22.94
N PHE A 6 -7.73 -54.66 23.51
CA PHE A 6 -8.07 -53.29 23.20
C PHE A 6 -7.22 -52.84 21.99
N LEU A 7 -7.90 -52.45 20.92
CA LEU A 7 -7.31 -51.70 19.80
C LEU A 7 -7.23 -50.22 20.22
N GLN A 8 -6.02 -49.71 20.40
CA GLN A 8 -5.78 -48.26 20.44
C GLN A 8 -5.74 -47.72 19.01
N VAL A 9 -6.72 -46.86 18.67
CA VAL A 9 -6.71 -46.07 17.46
C VAL A 9 -5.92 -44.78 17.78
N ALA A 10 -4.73 -44.65 17.23
CA ALA A 10 -3.96 -43.41 17.25
C ALA A 10 -4.56 -42.42 16.23
N LEU A 11 -5.20 -41.40 16.74
CA LEU A 11 -5.54 -40.23 15.94
C LEU A 11 -4.27 -39.42 15.70
N GLY A 12 -3.67 -39.57 14.53
CA GLY A 12 -2.63 -38.69 14.04
C GLY A 12 -3.26 -37.34 13.63
N GLY A 13 -3.15 -36.35 14.50
CA GLY A 13 -3.45 -34.97 14.16
C GLY A 13 -2.40 -34.44 13.19
N LEU A 14 -2.77 -34.21 11.94
CA LEU A 14 -2.01 -33.40 11.01
C LEU A 14 -2.07 -31.95 11.49
N VAL A 15 -1.02 -31.51 12.17
CA VAL A 15 -0.76 -30.10 12.42
C VAL A 15 -0.31 -29.51 11.08
N SER A 16 -1.18 -28.80 10.39
CA SER A 16 -0.79 -27.97 9.26
C SER A 16 0.08 -26.84 9.78
N ALA A 17 1.38 -26.94 9.52
CA ALA A 17 2.32 -25.85 9.77
C ALA A 17 1.95 -24.71 8.83
N SER A 18 1.35 -23.66 9.38
CA SER A 18 1.29 -22.35 8.76
C SER A 18 2.74 -21.89 8.55
N THR A 19 3.17 -21.74 7.30
CA THR A 19 4.46 -21.17 6.96
C THR A 19 4.44 -19.68 7.27
N VAL A 20 4.76 -19.32 8.50
CA VAL A 20 5.20 -17.97 8.83
C VAL A 20 6.44 -17.69 7.96
N PRO A 21 6.52 -16.53 7.25
CA PRO A 21 7.73 -16.19 6.52
C PRO A 21 8.94 -16.33 7.44
N ALA A 22 9.96 -17.06 6.99
CA ALA A 22 11.15 -17.28 7.79
C ALA A 22 11.77 -15.93 8.17
N LEU A 23 11.88 -15.65 9.46
CA LEU A 23 12.64 -14.52 9.96
C LEU A 23 14.05 -14.56 9.37
N ALA A 24 14.54 -13.44 8.86
CA ALA A 24 15.88 -13.31 8.34
C ALA A 24 16.91 -13.79 9.35
N ALA A 25 17.95 -14.49 8.89
CA ALA A 25 19.02 -14.96 9.76
C ALA A 25 19.64 -13.79 10.53
N PRO A 26 19.96 -13.94 11.82
CA PRO A 26 20.62 -12.89 12.60
C PRO A 26 21.95 -12.50 11.91
N GLY A 27 22.06 -11.23 11.44
CA GLY A 27 23.25 -10.69 10.81
C GLY A 27 23.15 -10.46 9.30
N ALA A 28 22.07 -10.89 8.61
CA ALA A 28 21.84 -10.51 7.21
C ALA A 28 21.41 -9.05 7.15
N LEU A 29 22.04 -8.25 6.28
CA LEU A 29 21.64 -6.86 6.03
C LEU A 29 20.25 -6.84 5.40
N GLN A 30 19.31 -6.15 6.06
CA GLN A 30 17.97 -5.91 5.52
C GLN A 30 18.08 -5.09 4.22
N ARG A 31 17.26 -5.43 3.24
CA ARG A 31 17.26 -4.78 1.92
C ARG A 31 15.91 -4.12 1.64
N LEU A 32 15.97 -2.98 0.97
CA LEU A 32 14.82 -2.19 0.56
C LEU A 32 14.79 -2.03 -0.95
N LEU A 33 13.59 -2.10 -1.50
CA LEU A 33 13.26 -1.52 -2.80
C LEU A 33 12.58 -0.18 -2.60
N PHE A 34 12.81 0.75 -3.51
CA PHE A 34 12.15 2.05 -3.54
C PHE A 34 12.10 2.60 -4.96
N THR A 35 11.32 3.63 -5.20
CA THR A 35 11.27 4.31 -6.50
C THR A 35 12.11 5.58 -6.51
N SER A 36 12.79 5.85 -7.62
CA SER A 36 13.49 7.10 -7.88
C SER A 36 13.53 7.39 -9.38
N ALA A 37 13.17 8.59 -9.79
CA ALA A 37 13.13 9.00 -11.20
C ALA A 37 12.39 8.00 -12.12
N GLY A 38 11.29 7.42 -11.64
CA GLY A 38 10.52 6.42 -12.38
C GLY A 38 11.17 5.03 -12.47
N LYS A 39 12.26 4.78 -11.74
CA LYS A 39 12.96 3.51 -11.70
C LYS A 39 12.83 2.83 -10.35
N THR A 40 12.90 1.52 -10.31
CA THR A 40 13.04 0.77 -9.06
C THR A 40 14.50 0.67 -8.67
N CYS A 41 14.81 1.06 -7.45
CA CYS A 41 16.16 1.01 -6.85
C CYS A 41 16.17 0.03 -5.68
N LEU A 42 17.35 -0.51 -5.40
CA LEU A 42 17.66 -1.36 -4.25
C LEU A 42 18.74 -0.71 -3.40
N ILE A 43 18.62 -0.84 -2.08
CA ILE A 43 19.61 -0.40 -1.10
C ILE A 43 19.56 -1.30 0.14
N HIS A 44 20.68 -1.42 0.86
CA HIS A 44 20.71 -2.04 2.17
C HIS A 44 20.30 -1.05 3.27
N ALA A 45 19.84 -1.56 4.39
CA ALA A 45 19.41 -0.76 5.53
C ALA A 45 20.57 0.08 6.16
N ASP A 46 21.81 -0.27 5.91
CA ASP A 46 23.01 0.51 6.32
C ASP A 46 23.41 1.60 5.32
N GLY A 47 22.68 1.74 4.20
CA GLY A 47 22.96 2.69 3.13
C GLY A 47 23.91 2.15 2.06
N SER A 48 24.47 0.96 2.23
CA SER A 48 25.34 0.33 1.23
C SER A 48 24.55 -0.33 0.10
N GLY A 49 25.22 -0.75 -0.97
CA GLY A 49 24.65 -1.57 -2.02
C GLY A 49 23.59 -0.88 -2.88
N PHE A 50 23.56 0.45 -2.92
CA PHE A 50 22.67 1.18 -3.82
C PHE A 50 22.87 0.75 -5.27
N ARG A 51 21.77 0.36 -5.93
CA ARG A 51 21.76 0.08 -7.37
C ARG A 51 20.37 0.29 -7.94
N VAL A 52 20.31 0.64 -9.21
CA VAL A 52 19.07 0.63 -10.01
C VAL A 52 18.84 -0.79 -10.51
N LEU A 53 17.60 -1.28 -10.45
CA LEU A 53 17.27 -2.55 -11.10
C LEU A 53 17.23 -2.35 -12.61
N GLU A 54 17.94 -3.21 -13.31
CA GLU A 54 17.98 -3.20 -14.77
C GLU A 54 16.75 -3.90 -15.33
N VAL A 55 15.64 -3.17 -15.37
CA VAL A 55 14.37 -3.63 -15.93
C VAL A 55 14.00 -2.78 -17.14
N SER A 56 13.59 -3.42 -18.21
CA SER A 56 13.10 -2.73 -19.40
C SER A 56 12.13 -3.60 -20.19
N ALA A 57 11.10 -2.98 -20.75
CA ALA A 57 10.20 -3.59 -21.72
C ALA A 57 9.74 -2.52 -22.72
N PRO A 58 9.40 -2.90 -23.96
CA PRO A 58 9.01 -1.93 -24.98
C PRO A 58 7.85 -1.04 -24.54
N GLY A 59 8.00 0.28 -24.68
CA GLY A 59 6.98 1.26 -24.34
C GLY A 59 6.85 1.59 -22.86
N GLN A 60 7.48 0.86 -21.96
CA GLN A 60 7.41 1.08 -20.51
C GLN A 60 8.43 2.14 -20.07
N VAL A 61 7.98 3.14 -19.28
CA VAL A 61 8.83 4.27 -18.87
C VAL A 61 8.98 4.40 -17.36
N THR A 62 8.07 3.83 -16.58
CA THR A 62 8.17 3.86 -15.11
C THR A 62 8.05 2.46 -14.54
N TRP A 63 8.81 2.22 -13.45
CA TRP A 63 8.87 0.94 -12.77
C TRP A 63 8.83 1.13 -11.26
N GLN A 64 7.91 0.43 -10.60
CA GLN A 64 7.79 0.51 -9.13
C GLN A 64 7.55 -0.87 -8.50
N PRO A 65 8.08 -1.13 -7.29
CA PRO A 65 7.82 -2.37 -6.58
C PRO A 65 6.39 -2.37 -6.04
N ALA A 66 5.66 -3.46 -6.25
CA ALA A 66 4.29 -3.64 -5.77
C ALA A 66 4.14 -4.69 -4.68
N GLY A 67 5.03 -5.67 -4.62
CA GLY A 67 4.99 -6.75 -3.65
C GLY A 67 6.08 -7.78 -3.91
N PHE A 68 5.94 -8.93 -3.25
CA PHE A 68 6.91 -10.03 -3.36
C PHE A 68 6.18 -11.36 -3.49
N PHE A 69 6.78 -12.26 -4.24
CA PHE A 69 6.40 -13.65 -4.28
C PHE A 69 6.95 -14.40 -3.05
N PRO A 70 6.34 -15.54 -2.66
CA PRO A 70 6.84 -16.34 -1.54
C PRO A 70 8.29 -16.81 -1.70
N ASP A 71 8.75 -16.95 -2.94
CA ASP A 71 10.13 -17.33 -3.29
C ASP A 71 11.12 -16.16 -3.35
N GLY A 72 10.67 -14.93 -3.04
CA GLY A 72 11.49 -13.72 -2.99
C GLY A 72 11.60 -12.95 -4.31
N ARG A 73 10.99 -13.45 -5.40
CA ARG A 73 10.86 -12.65 -6.62
C ARG A 73 10.01 -11.42 -6.37
N VAL A 74 10.24 -10.38 -7.17
CA VAL A 74 9.58 -9.07 -7.01
C VAL A 74 8.38 -8.98 -7.95
N LEU A 75 7.26 -8.51 -7.43
CA LEU A 75 6.14 -8.03 -8.21
C LEU A 75 6.39 -6.57 -8.57
N LEU A 76 6.56 -6.28 -9.85
CA LEU A 76 6.77 -4.93 -10.36
C LEU A 76 5.54 -4.45 -11.13
N LEU A 77 5.31 -3.15 -11.05
CA LEU A 77 4.40 -2.43 -11.93
C LEU A 77 5.19 -1.56 -12.89
N SER A 78 4.71 -1.46 -14.13
CA SER A 78 5.22 -0.49 -15.07
C SER A 78 4.08 0.29 -15.72
N MET A 79 4.37 1.49 -16.19
CA MET A 79 3.44 2.32 -16.95
C MET A 79 4.04 2.66 -18.30
N GLU A 80 3.18 2.73 -19.31
CA GLU A 80 3.55 3.20 -20.65
C GLU A 80 3.83 4.70 -20.66
N ALA A 81 4.55 5.16 -21.68
CA ALA A 81 4.73 6.58 -21.93
C ALA A 81 3.38 7.25 -22.20
N ARG A 82 3.22 8.48 -21.71
CA ARG A 82 2.03 9.29 -22.03
C ARG A 82 1.88 9.49 -23.53
N ARG A 83 0.70 9.15 -24.05
CA ARG A 83 0.39 9.31 -25.46
C ARG A 83 -0.11 10.70 -25.82
N ASP A 84 -0.59 11.44 -24.84
CA ASP A 84 -1.29 12.72 -25.02
C ASP A 84 -0.41 13.95 -24.80
N GLY A 85 0.88 13.76 -24.56
CA GLY A 85 1.87 14.82 -24.39
C GLY A 85 1.76 15.63 -23.09
N PRO A 86 2.67 16.58 -22.87
CA PRO A 86 2.66 17.42 -21.68
C PRO A 86 1.48 18.38 -21.69
N GLY A 87 0.95 18.69 -20.51
CA GLY A 87 -0.07 19.73 -20.32
C GLY A 87 -1.52 19.26 -20.28
N LYS A 88 -1.80 17.96 -20.48
CA LYS A 88 -3.14 17.44 -20.25
C LYS A 88 -3.40 17.18 -18.76
N PRO A 89 -4.68 17.29 -18.31
CA PRO A 89 -5.04 16.99 -16.94
C PRO A 89 -4.56 15.61 -16.49
N PHE A 90 -4.17 15.50 -15.24
CA PHE A 90 -3.71 14.23 -14.64
C PHE A 90 -4.77 13.13 -14.74
N GLU A 91 -6.03 13.49 -14.63
CA GLU A 91 -7.18 12.59 -14.73
C GLU A 91 -7.26 11.91 -16.11
N ALA A 92 -6.98 12.66 -17.18
CA ALA A 92 -6.94 12.07 -18.53
C ALA A 92 -5.78 11.08 -18.68
N TYR A 93 -4.63 11.38 -18.07
CA TYR A 93 -3.49 10.47 -18.03
C TYR A 93 -3.83 9.18 -17.27
N TYR A 94 -4.43 9.32 -16.08
CA TYR A 94 -4.79 8.21 -15.21
C TYR A 94 -5.68 7.16 -15.89
N HIS A 95 -6.66 7.59 -16.66
CA HIS A 95 -7.57 6.68 -17.35
C HIS A 95 -7.06 6.17 -18.72
N GLN A 96 -5.98 6.71 -19.24
CA GLN A 96 -5.51 6.42 -20.60
C GLN A 96 -4.17 5.66 -20.64
N THR A 97 -3.47 5.60 -19.53
CA THR A 97 -2.15 4.94 -19.45
C THR A 97 -2.25 3.66 -18.64
N PRO A 98 -2.35 2.50 -19.30
CA PRO A 98 -2.48 1.23 -18.59
C PRO A 98 -1.21 0.90 -17.79
N THR A 99 -1.43 0.23 -16.68
CA THR A 99 -0.38 -0.37 -15.87
C THR A 99 -0.20 -1.83 -16.25
N HIS A 100 1.03 -2.27 -16.40
CA HIS A 100 1.44 -3.64 -16.63
C HIS A 100 2.04 -4.24 -15.35
N VAL A 101 1.90 -5.54 -15.20
CA VAL A 101 2.33 -6.28 -14.00
C VAL A 101 3.39 -7.30 -14.40
N TRP A 102 4.48 -7.36 -13.64
CA TRP A 102 5.64 -8.17 -13.99
C TRP A 102 6.17 -8.96 -12.80
N ILE A 103 6.79 -10.09 -13.09
CA ILE A 103 7.65 -10.83 -12.17
C ILE A 103 9.09 -10.49 -12.51
N TYR A 104 9.87 -10.12 -11.52
CA TYR A 104 11.30 -9.87 -11.64
C TYR A 104 12.08 -10.71 -10.65
N ASP A 105 13.07 -11.42 -11.13
CA ASP A 105 13.99 -12.21 -10.31
C ASP A 105 15.23 -11.38 -10.01
N LEU A 106 15.50 -11.13 -8.72
CA LEU A 106 16.60 -10.26 -8.27
C LEU A 106 17.98 -10.84 -8.51
N ASP A 107 18.10 -12.17 -8.62
CA ASP A 107 19.36 -12.89 -8.77
C ASP A 107 19.73 -13.06 -10.24
N SER A 108 18.79 -13.50 -11.06
CA SER A 108 19.02 -13.74 -12.50
C SER A 108 18.74 -12.53 -13.39
N GLY A 109 18.00 -11.53 -12.91
CA GLY A 109 17.50 -10.42 -13.72
C GLY A 109 16.38 -10.79 -14.69
N ALA A 110 15.82 -12.00 -14.59
CA ALA A 110 14.74 -12.44 -15.46
C ALA A 110 13.47 -11.63 -15.21
N LEU A 111 12.83 -11.18 -16.31
CA LEU A 111 11.60 -10.40 -16.30
C LEU A 111 10.53 -11.11 -17.13
N SER A 112 9.32 -11.26 -16.59
CA SER A 112 8.18 -11.83 -17.31
C SER A 112 6.89 -11.09 -16.95
N GLU A 113 6.03 -10.84 -17.96
CA GLU A 113 4.76 -10.15 -17.76
C GLU A 113 3.68 -11.10 -17.23
N ILE A 114 2.90 -10.63 -16.26
CA ILE A 114 1.73 -11.32 -15.73
C ILE A 114 0.50 -10.86 -16.52
N ALA A 115 -0.35 -11.82 -16.91
CA ALA A 115 -1.63 -11.55 -17.57
C ALA A 115 -1.49 -10.53 -18.72
N ALA A 116 -0.53 -10.74 -19.62
CA ALA A 116 -0.09 -9.78 -20.63
C ALA A 116 -1.22 -9.26 -21.56
N ALA A 117 -2.35 -9.96 -21.65
CA ALA A 117 -3.52 -9.52 -22.39
C ALA A 117 -4.41 -8.52 -21.62
N GLU A 118 -4.22 -8.41 -20.32
CA GLU A 118 -5.01 -7.56 -19.45
C GLU A 118 -4.33 -6.20 -19.20
N ARG A 119 -5.12 -5.21 -18.86
CA ARG A 119 -4.64 -3.86 -18.53
C ARG A 119 -5.28 -3.39 -17.23
N MET A 120 -4.48 -2.82 -16.39
CA MET A 120 -4.87 -2.28 -15.10
C MET A 120 -4.87 -0.75 -15.17
N ALA A 121 -5.75 -0.08 -14.40
CA ALA A 121 -5.65 1.35 -14.23
C ALA A 121 -4.32 1.71 -13.53
N PRO A 122 -3.69 2.87 -13.85
CA PRO A 122 -2.49 3.31 -13.17
C PRO A 122 -2.73 3.42 -11.66
N PHE A 123 -1.65 3.20 -10.88
CA PHE A 123 -1.64 3.36 -9.42
C PHE A 123 -2.43 2.32 -8.60
N TYR A 124 -3.14 1.39 -9.24
CA TYR A 124 -3.69 0.25 -8.51
C TYR A 124 -2.60 -0.81 -8.28
N THR A 125 -2.61 -1.39 -7.09
CA THR A 125 -1.65 -2.42 -6.72
C THR A 125 -2.32 -3.79 -6.79
N PRO A 126 -1.83 -4.72 -7.61
CA PRO A 126 -2.32 -6.08 -7.61
C PRO A 126 -1.91 -6.80 -6.32
N GLN A 127 -2.68 -7.82 -5.93
CA GLN A 127 -2.41 -8.61 -4.75
C GLN A 127 -2.17 -10.07 -5.14
N LEU A 128 -0.97 -10.59 -4.88
CA LEU A 128 -0.69 -12.01 -5.00
C LEU A 128 -1.45 -12.80 -3.93
N LEU A 129 -2.00 -13.94 -4.31
CA LEU A 129 -2.57 -14.88 -3.35
C LEU A 129 -1.48 -15.73 -2.71
N LEU A 130 -1.78 -16.35 -1.58
CA LEU A 130 -0.80 -16.97 -0.67
C LEU A 130 0.21 -17.90 -1.35
N HIS A 131 -0.23 -18.69 -2.32
CA HIS A 131 0.65 -19.65 -3.03
C HIS A 131 1.43 -19.02 -4.19
N GLY A 132 1.17 -17.74 -4.54
CA GLY A 132 1.86 -17.05 -5.63
C GLY A 132 1.54 -17.58 -7.04
N ASP A 133 0.52 -18.41 -7.20
CA ASP A 133 0.05 -18.95 -8.49
C ASP A 133 -1.12 -18.17 -9.08
N ARG A 134 -1.76 -17.34 -8.28
CA ARG A 134 -2.89 -16.49 -8.65
C ARG A 134 -2.71 -15.06 -8.15
N ILE A 135 -3.42 -14.16 -8.81
CA ILE A 135 -3.38 -12.73 -8.53
C ILE A 135 -4.79 -12.12 -8.53
N LEU A 136 -5.02 -11.19 -7.62
CA LEU A 136 -6.14 -10.25 -7.70
C LEU A 136 -5.68 -9.01 -8.45
N MET A 137 -6.35 -8.69 -9.52
CA MET A 137 -6.02 -7.55 -10.39
C MET A 137 -7.28 -6.78 -10.75
N GLN A 138 -7.24 -5.46 -10.64
CA GLN A 138 -8.28 -4.63 -11.22
C GLN A 138 -8.06 -4.53 -12.74
N VAL A 139 -9.01 -5.04 -13.49
CA VAL A 139 -8.94 -5.09 -14.95
C VAL A 139 -9.94 -4.15 -15.57
N ILE A 140 -9.50 -3.36 -16.55
CA ILE A 140 -10.32 -2.44 -17.30
C ILE A 140 -10.75 -3.10 -18.62
N ARG A 141 -11.71 -4.03 -18.55
CA ARG A 141 -12.39 -4.57 -19.73
C ARG A 141 -13.54 -3.70 -20.14
N GLU A 142 -14.25 -3.14 -19.16
CA GLU A 142 -15.36 -2.21 -19.29
C GLU A 142 -15.34 -1.24 -18.11
N LYS A 143 -15.96 -0.07 -18.24
CA LYS A 143 -16.09 0.87 -17.11
C LYS A 143 -17.34 0.58 -16.28
N PRO A 144 -17.27 0.69 -14.95
CA PRO A 144 -16.06 0.78 -14.13
C PRO A 144 -15.26 -0.52 -14.19
N GLY A 145 -13.95 -0.50 -13.91
CA GLY A 145 -13.13 -1.70 -13.83
C GLY A 145 -13.64 -2.65 -12.74
N GLN A 146 -13.28 -3.95 -12.86
CA GLN A 146 -13.59 -4.97 -11.87
C GLN A 146 -12.29 -5.60 -11.34
N ILE A 147 -12.33 -6.13 -10.13
CA ILE A 147 -11.26 -7.00 -9.64
C ILE A 147 -11.54 -8.43 -10.12
N PHE A 148 -10.52 -9.05 -10.66
CA PHE A 148 -10.54 -10.47 -11.05
C PHE A 148 -9.51 -11.25 -10.24
N ASN A 149 -9.89 -12.45 -9.85
CA ASN A 149 -8.99 -13.49 -9.38
C ASN A 149 -8.61 -14.35 -10.59
N MET A 150 -7.34 -14.38 -10.98
CA MET A 150 -6.87 -15.10 -12.16
C MET A 150 -5.51 -15.78 -11.92
N LYS A 151 -5.16 -16.72 -12.78
CA LYS A 151 -3.80 -17.25 -12.82
C LYS A 151 -2.82 -16.20 -13.33
N LEU A 152 -1.52 -16.38 -13.08
CA LEU A 152 -0.50 -15.43 -13.50
C LEU A 152 -0.41 -15.24 -15.02
N ASP A 153 -0.82 -16.25 -15.81
CA ASP A 153 -0.91 -16.15 -17.27
C ASP A 153 -2.19 -15.45 -17.78
N GLY A 154 -3.06 -15.00 -16.87
CA GLY A 154 -4.34 -14.35 -17.17
C GLY A 154 -5.49 -15.35 -17.43
N THR A 155 -5.23 -16.66 -17.43
CA THR A 155 -6.28 -17.66 -17.60
C THR A 155 -7.08 -17.90 -16.32
N ASP A 156 -8.20 -18.64 -16.43
CA ASP A 156 -9.11 -18.93 -15.32
C ASP A 156 -9.48 -17.66 -14.52
N ALA A 157 -9.74 -16.57 -15.25
CA ALA A 157 -10.12 -15.28 -14.67
C ALA A 157 -11.57 -15.33 -14.19
N ARG A 158 -11.77 -15.18 -12.89
CA ARG A 158 -13.06 -15.18 -12.19
C ARG A 158 -13.32 -13.79 -11.62
N PRO A 159 -14.49 -13.17 -11.87
CA PRO A 159 -14.84 -11.91 -11.24
C PRO A 159 -14.82 -12.06 -9.71
N PHE A 160 -14.07 -11.19 -9.05
CA PHE A 160 -14.04 -11.06 -7.60
C PHE A 160 -15.08 -10.03 -7.14
N THR A 161 -15.22 -8.92 -7.88
CA THR A 161 -16.24 -7.90 -7.64
C THR A 161 -17.34 -7.98 -8.69
N ARG A 162 -18.53 -7.50 -8.32
CA ARG A 162 -19.67 -7.43 -9.26
C ARG A 162 -19.56 -6.17 -10.12
N LYS A 163 -20.13 -6.22 -11.30
CA LYS A 163 -20.08 -5.15 -12.29
C LYS A 163 -20.92 -3.91 -11.89
N ASP A 164 -21.93 -4.11 -11.07
CA ASP A 164 -22.92 -3.11 -10.64
C ASP A 164 -22.62 -2.46 -9.29
N GLU A 165 -21.57 -2.90 -8.58
CA GLU A 165 -21.29 -2.39 -7.23
C GLU A 165 -20.49 -1.09 -7.18
N GLY A 166 -19.99 -0.60 -8.31
CA GLY A 166 -19.19 0.61 -8.40
C GLY A 166 -17.72 0.36 -8.74
N LEU A 167 -16.84 1.30 -8.39
CA LEU A 167 -15.40 1.22 -8.61
C LEU A 167 -14.72 0.56 -7.41
N PRO A 168 -14.26 -0.70 -7.52
CA PRO A 168 -13.50 -1.33 -6.44
C PRO A 168 -12.03 -0.95 -6.53
N TYR A 169 -11.38 -0.77 -5.38
CA TYR A 169 -9.95 -0.46 -5.31
C TYR A 169 -9.35 -0.79 -3.94
N GLY A 170 -8.01 -0.68 -3.82
CA GLY A 170 -7.29 -0.79 -2.57
C GLY A 170 -7.56 -2.07 -1.79
N PHE A 171 -7.13 -3.21 -2.31
CA PHE A 171 -7.32 -4.50 -1.66
C PHE A 171 -6.02 -5.02 -1.03
N SER A 172 -6.18 -5.76 0.07
CA SER A 172 -5.11 -6.39 0.82
C SER A 172 -5.52 -7.79 1.30
N LEU A 173 -4.56 -8.70 1.34
CA LEU A 173 -4.75 -10.09 1.77
C LEU A 173 -4.51 -10.22 3.27
N SER A 174 -5.34 -11.03 3.94
CA SER A 174 -5.11 -11.40 5.34
C SER A 174 -3.81 -12.21 5.51
N PRO A 175 -3.19 -12.21 6.71
CA PRO A 175 -1.93 -12.92 6.94
C PRO A 175 -2.00 -14.43 6.65
N ASP A 176 -3.16 -15.05 6.89
CA ASP A 176 -3.42 -16.46 6.59
C ASP A 176 -3.78 -16.73 5.11
N GLY A 177 -3.90 -15.67 4.31
CA GLY A 177 -4.21 -15.73 2.89
C GLY A 177 -5.63 -16.16 2.54
N THR A 178 -6.55 -16.21 3.51
CA THR A 178 -7.91 -16.71 3.29
C THR A 178 -8.93 -15.62 2.99
N ARG A 179 -8.65 -14.38 3.37
CA ARG A 179 -9.57 -13.23 3.22
C ARG A 179 -8.91 -12.05 2.52
N VAL A 180 -9.75 -11.21 1.92
CA VAL A 180 -9.36 -9.96 1.26
C VAL A 180 -10.15 -8.82 1.86
N ALA A 181 -9.48 -7.73 2.23
CA ALA A 181 -10.12 -6.46 2.53
C ALA A 181 -10.01 -5.54 1.32
N PHE A 182 -11.08 -4.82 0.99
CA PHE A 182 -11.12 -3.92 -0.16
C PHE A 182 -12.19 -2.84 0.05
N HIS A 183 -12.09 -1.78 -0.74
CA HIS A 183 -13.11 -0.74 -0.75
C HIS A 183 -13.76 -0.58 -2.12
N VAL A 184 -14.95 -0.01 -2.10
CA VAL A 184 -15.77 0.26 -3.27
C VAL A 184 -16.31 1.68 -3.20
N ALA A 185 -16.15 2.45 -4.28
CA ALA A 185 -16.86 3.69 -4.50
C ALA A 185 -18.08 3.39 -5.37
N GLY A 186 -19.24 3.26 -4.73
CA GLY A 186 -20.49 2.85 -5.37
C GLY A 186 -21.53 3.95 -5.43
N PRO A 187 -22.69 3.69 -6.06
CA PRO A 187 -23.79 4.64 -6.16
C PRO A 187 -24.34 5.09 -4.81
N GLU A 188 -24.26 4.20 -3.81
CA GLU A 188 -24.75 4.46 -2.45
C GLU A 188 -23.67 5.05 -1.52
N GLY A 189 -22.51 5.44 -2.08
CA GLY A 189 -21.41 5.98 -1.32
C GLY A 189 -20.19 5.03 -1.27
N TYR A 190 -19.37 5.22 -0.25
CA TYR A 190 -18.10 4.50 -0.09
C TYR A 190 -18.25 3.40 0.95
N GLN A 191 -17.64 2.26 0.68
CA GLN A 191 -17.76 1.07 1.51
C GLN A 191 -16.40 0.38 1.68
N VAL A 192 -16.19 -0.22 2.86
CA VAL A 192 -15.07 -1.12 3.14
C VAL A 192 -15.63 -2.51 3.44
N TRP A 193 -15.09 -3.51 2.79
CA TRP A 193 -15.52 -4.90 2.87
C TRP A 193 -14.40 -5.85 3.22
N THR A 194 -14.74 -6.99 3.82
CA THR A 194 -13.93 -8.21 3.74
C THR A 194 -14.70 -9.30 3.01
N SER A 195 -13.96 -10.21 2.35
CA SER A 195 -14.52 -11.37 1.66
C SER A 195 -13.53 -12.54 1.69
N ASP A 196 -13.94 -13.72 1.23
CA ASP A 196 -12.99 -14.74 0.82
C ASP A 196 -12.23 -14.34 -0.45
N THR A 197 -11.24 -15.11 -0.86
CA THR A 197 -10.39 -14.81 -2.04
C THR A 197 -11.12 -14.97 -3.39
N LEU A 198 -12.35 -15.44 -3.38
CA LEU A 198 -13.21 -15.54 -4.56
C LEU A 198 -14.31 -14.47 -4.59
N GLY A 199 -14.33 -13.55 -3.61
CA GLY A 199 -15.33 -12.49 -3.49
C GLY A 199 -16.65 -12.92 -2.86
N GLY A 200 -16.71 -14.12 -2.26
CA GLY A 200 -17.80 -14.63 -1.44
C GLY A 200 -17.64 -14.30 0.04
N ASP A 201 -18.56 -14.78 0.89
CA ASP A 201 -18.56 -14.56 2.35
C ASP A 201 -18.22 -13.10 2.74
N ARG A 202 -18.94 -12.16 2.12
CA ARG A 202 -18.70 -10.73 2.29
C ARG A 202 -19.20 -10.21 3.62
N ARG A 203 -18.43 -9.33 4.24
CA ARG A 203 -18.78 -8.61 5.46
C ARG A 203 -18.50 -7.14 5.27
N LEU A 204 -19.52 -6.31 5.51
CA LEU A 204 -19.39 -4.86 5.48
C LEU A 204 -18.70 -4.42 6.76
N LEU A 205 -17.58 -3.69 6.64
CA LEU A 205 -16.86 -3.12 7.78
C LEU A 205 -17.29 -1.67 8.02
N ALA A 206 -17.44 -0.89 6.96
CA ALA A 206 -17.84 0.51 7.04
C ALA A 206 -18.57 0.94 5.77
N ALA A 207 -19.50 1.88 5.90
CA ALA A 207 -20.19 2.53 4.79
C ALA A 207 -20.50 3.98 5.14
N HIS A 208 -20.35 4.88 4.15
CA HIS A 208 -20.68 6.29 4.31
C HIS A 208 -20.98 6.94 2.96
N SER A 209 -21.99 7.84 2.91
CA SER A 209 -22.35 8.56 1.68
C SER A 209 -21.32 9.60 1.25
N ASP A 210 -20.63 10.22 2.21
CA ASP A 210 -19.78 11.40 1.98
C ASP A 210 -18.32 11.23 2.40
N GLN A 211 -17.96 10.10 2.97
CA GLN A 211 -16.60 9.81 3.42
C GLN A 211 -15.95 8.76 2.53
N LEU A 212 -14.90 9.11 1.83
CA LEU A 212 -14.07 8.18 1.07
C LEU A 212 -13.26 7.31 2.04
N TYR A 213 -13.25 6.00 1.81
CA TYR A 213 -12.36 5.09 2.51
C TYR A 213 -11.16 4.72 1.66
N PHE A 214 -10.01 4.55 2.31
CA PHE A 214 -8.75 4.31 1.60
C PHE A 214 -7.77 3.43 2.38
N GLY A 215 -7.01 2.59 1.66
CA GLY A 215 -5.82 1.92 2.17
C GLY A 215 -6.08 0.83 3.20
N THR A 216 -6.80 -0.22 2.85
CA THR A 216 -7.00 -1.37 3.75
C THR A 216 -5.69 -2.09 4.07
N SER A 217 -5.50 -2.46 5.33
CA SER A 217 -4.34 -3.20 5.83
C SER A 217 -4.76 -4.11 6.99
N TRP A 218 -4.35 -5.38 6.95
CA TRP A 218 -4.66 -6.37 7.98
C TRP A 218 -3.65 -6.34 9.13
N SER A 219 -4.16 -6.54 10.35
CA SER A 219 -3.30 -6.78 11.51
C SER A 219 -2.55 -8.11 11.39
N PRO A 220 -1.37 -8.27 12.04
CA PRO A 220 -0.58 -9.50 11.97
C PRO A 220 -1.31 -10.75 12.45
N ASP A 221 -2.26 -10.60 13.37
CA ASP A 221 -3.11 -11.69 13.89
C ASP A 221 -4.33 -11.99 13.00
N GLY A 222 -4.60 -11.14 11.97
CA GLY A 222 -5.74 -11.27 11.07
C GLY A 222 -7.09 -10.91 11.70
N GLU A 223 -7.12 -10.36 12.92
CA GLU A 223 -8.37 -10.02 13.61
C GLU A 223 -8.91 -8.65 13.25
N TRP A 224 -8.05 -7.72 12.80
CA TRP A 224 -8.40 -6.33 12.52
C TRP A 224 -8.00 -5.90 11.11
N VAL A 225 -8.73 -4.95 10.59
CA VAL A 225 -8.42 -4.23 9.34
C VAL A 225 -8.33 -2.74 9.66
N ALA A 226 -7.16 -2.14 9.37
CA ALA A 226 -6.98 -0.68 9.40
C ALA A 226 -7.27 -0.09 8.02
N TYR A 227 -7.80 1.13 8.00
CA TYR A 227 -8.02 1.93 6.80
C TYR A 227 -8.14 3.41 7.18
N GLN A 228 -8.18 4.28 6.19
CA GLN A 228 -8.39 5.71 6.40
C GLN A 228 -9.78 6.14 5.93
N GLY A 229 -10.45 6.95 6.73
CA GLY A 229 -11.70 7.62 6.39
C GLY A 229 -11.43 9.09 6.08
N CYS A 230 -11.61 9.49 4.82
CA CYS A 230 -11.29 10.84 4.35
C CYS A 230 -12.53 11.72 4.36
N LEU A 231 -12.49 12.84 5.07
CA LEU A 231 -13.63 13.73 5.32
C LEU A 231 -13.81 14.79 4.23
N TYR A 232 -13.28 14.61 3.05
CA TYR A 232 -13.13 15.65 2.06
C TYR A 232 -14.42 16.31 1.55
N LYS A 233 -15.57 15.64 1.57
CA LYS A 233 -16.84 16.25 1.16
C LYS A 233 -17.44 17.15 2.22
N SER A 234 -17.24 16.82 3.49
CA SER A 234 -17.72 17.63 4.62
C SER A 234 -16.78 18.79 4.96
N ASP A 235 -15.51 18.68 4.60
CA ASP A 235 -14.50 19.70 4.83
C ASP A 235 -13.53 19.83 3.62
N PRO A 236 -13.98 20.45 2.52
CA PRO A 236 -13.19 20.52 1.29
C PRO A 236 -11.90 21.33 1.41
N GLY A 237 -11.71 22.09 2.51
CA GLY A 237 -10.46 22.82 2.79
C GLY A 237 -9.37 21.99 3.44
N HIS A 238 -9.70 20.77 3.93
CA HIS A 238 -8.76 19.96 4.71
C HIS A 238 -8.73 18.53 4.21
N ASP A 239 -7.75 18.22 3.38
CA ASP A 239 -7.58 16.89 2.79
C ASP A 239 -6.83 15.93 3.74
N TRP A 240 -7.34 15.83 4.97
CA TRP A 240 -6.87 14.92 6.02
C TRP A 240 -7.88 13.81 6.27
N SER A 241 -7.44 12.75 6.92
CA SER A 241 -8.27 11.57 7.18
C SER A 241 -8.23 11.16 8.64
N ASP A 242 -9.21 10.33 9.00
CA ASP A 242 -9.19 9.55 10.23
C ASP A 242 -8.53 8.20 9.99
N LEU A 243 -7.72 7.78 10.96
CA LEU A 243 -7.30 6.38 11.04
C LEU A 243 -8.41 5.57 11.70
N CYS A 244 -8.91 4.58 10.99
CA CYS A 244 -9.98 3.70 11.45
C CYS A 244 -9.47 2.25 11.52
N VAL A 245 -10.02 1.49 12.46
CA VAL A 245 -9.86 0.03 12.52
C VAL A 245 -11.20 -0.64 12.74
N ASN A 246 -11.40 -1.79 12.11
CA ASN A 246 -12.56 -2.65 12.33
C ASN A 246 -12.10 -4.07 12.63
N ARG A 247 -12.88 -4.77 13.44
CA ARG A 247 -12.80 -6.23 13.48
C ARG A 247 -13.07 -6.78 12.09
N ALA A 248 -12.30 -7.77 11.67
CA ALA A 248 -12.43 -8.39 10.35
C ALA A 248 -13.79 -9.05 10.10
N ASP A 249 -14.50 -9.38 11.16
CA ASP A 249 -15.86 -9.91 11.13
C ASP A 249 -16.97 -8.82 11.09
N GLY A 250 -16.58 -7.54 11.16
CA GLY A 250 -17.50 -6.39 11.14
C GLY A 250 -18.14 -6.06 12.50
N SER A 251 -17.82 -6.76 13.58
CA SER A 251 -18.48 -6.61 14.89
C SER A 251 -18.14 -5.33 15.63
N GLU A 252 -16.99 -4.72 15.35
CA GLU A 252 -16.51 -3.55 16.07
C GLU A 252 -15.76 -2.59 15.15
N GLN A 253 -16.09 -1.30 15.25
CA GLN A 253 -15.37 -0.21 14.58
C GLN A 253 -14.83 0.78 15.61
N ARG A 254 -13.62 1.27 15.36
CA ARG A 254 -13.00 2.36 16.13
C ARG A 254 -12.40 3.40 15.20
N VAL A 255 -12.65 4.67 15.51
CA VAL A 255 -11.97 5.81 14.90
C VAL A 255 -10.86 6.21 15.87
N LEU A 256 -9.62 6.14 15.44
CA LEU A 256 -8.45 6.33 16.29
C LEU A 256 -7.90 7.75 16.25
N THR A 257 -8.27 8.54 15.24
CA THR A 257 -7.83 9.94 15.08
C THR A 257 -8.98 10.81 14.62
N GLU A 258 -8.83 12.13 14.80
CA GLU A 258 -9.83 13.12 14.37
C GLU A 258 -9.21 14.03 13.30
N GLY A 259 -9.26 13.61 12.02
CA GLY A 259 -8.71 14.36 10.90
C GLY A 259 -7.21 14.61 11.00
N GLN A 260 -6.44 13.66 11.53
CA GLN A 260 -5.01 13.87 11.78
C GLN A 260 -4.09 13.00 10.92
N ALA A 261 -4.62 12.06 10.15
CA ALA A 261 -3.82 11.19 9.32
C ALA A 261 -3.64 11.74 7.91
N LEU A 262 -2.42 11.68 7.40
CA LEU A 262 -2.14 11.93 5.99
C LEU A 262 -2.52 10.68 5.20
N TRP A 263 -3.40 10.83 4.20
CA TRP A 263 -3.79 9.70 3.37
C TRP A 263 -3.35 9.83 1.92
N PHE A 264 -3.35 11.05 1.38
CA PHE A 264 -3.00 11.29 0.00
C PHE A 264 -2.19 12.57 -0.16
N GLY A 265 -1.20 12.50 -1.04
CA GLY A 265 -0.38 13.62 -1.38
C GLY A 265 0.52 14.04 -0.24
N ALA A 266 1.56 14.64 -0.57
CA ALA A 266 2.41 15.46 0.26
C ALA A 266 2.98 16.52 -0.65
N THR A 267 3.50 17.54 -0.06
CA THR A 267 4.00 18.69 -0.79
C THR A 267 5.47 18.57 -0.94
N TYR A 268 5.88 17.64 -1.72
CA TYR A 268 7.29 17.49 -1.99
C TYR A 268 7.55 17.73 -3.46
N GLY A 269 8.70 18.28 -3.67
CA GLY A 269 9.22 18.60 -4.97
C GLY A 269 8.65 19.88 -5.56
N PRO A 270 9.37 20.44 -6.50
CA PRO A 270 8.89 21.51 -7.33
C PRO A 270 7.69 21.03 -8.20
N PRO A 271 6.88 21.95 -8.76
CA PRO A 271 5.70 21.58 -9.54
C PRO A 271 5.96 20.56 -10.65
N GLU A 272 7.15 20.56 -11.23
CA GLU A 272 7.58 19.63 -12.28
C GLU A 272 7.89 18.22 -11.77
N ARG A 273 8.17 18.08 -10.49
CA ARG A 273 8.52 16.82 -9.80
C ARG A 273 7.66 16.58 -8.58
N LYS A 274 6.43 17.09 -8.59
CA LYS A 274 5.51 16.89 -7.49
C LYS A 274 5.34 15.39 -7.22
N GLY A 275 5.72 14.98 -6.04
CA GLY A 275 5.38 13.69 -5.50
C GLY A 275 3.97 13.72 -4.97
N GLY A 276 3.28 12.63 -5.09
CA GLY A 276 1.94 12.47 -4.57
C GLY A 276 1.58 11.00 -4.53
N GLY A 277 0.46 10.69 -3.97
CA GLY A 277 -0.07 9.36 -3.92
C GLY A 277 -0.37 8.89 -2.50
N SER A 278 -0.70 7.63 -2.41
CA SER A 278 -1.23 7.04 -1.20
C SER A 278 -0.23 6.96 -0.06
N ASN A 279 -0.70 7.21 1.13
CA ASN A 279 0.00 6.96 2.37
C ASN A 279 -0.87 6.00 3.21
N ILE A 280 -0.70 4.70 2.97
CA ILE A 280 -1.53 3.64 3.55
C ILE A 280 -1.11 3.39 5.00
N PRO A 281 -2.04 3.15 5.94
CA PRO A 281 -1.72 2.72 7.28
C PRO A 281 -1.09 1.31 7.24
N VAL A 282 -0.05 1.09 8.04
CA VAL A 282 0.69 -0.16 8.07
C VAL A 282 0.76 -0.68 9.51
N TRP A 283 0.39 -1.94 9.70
CA TRP A 283 0.54 -2.58 11.00
C TRP A 283 2.01 -2.89 11.28
N THR A 284 2.39 -2.72 12.53
CA THR A 284 3.68 -3.17 13.05
C THR A 284 3.56 -4.57 13.66
N SER A 285 4.68 -5.23 13.80
CA SER A 285 4.76 -6.58 14.39
C SER A 285 4.27 -6.65 15.84
N ASP A 286 4.29 -5.53 16.57
CA ASP A 286 3.77 -5.38 17.93
C ASP A 286 2.26 -5.02 17.99
N GLY A 287 1.57 -5.00 16.84
CA GLY A 287 0.14 -4.79 16.75
C GLY A 287 -0.31 -3.32 16.84
N ALA A 288 0.61 -2.36 16.72
CA ALA A 288 0.25 -0.95 16.51
C ALA A 288 0.08 -0.62 15.02
N VAL A 289 -0.46 0.54 14.71
CA VAL A 289 -0.59 1.04 13.34
C VAL A 289 0.33 2.25 13.14
N LEU A 290 1.21 2.16 12.14
CA LEU A 290 2.01 3.30 11.68
C LEU A 290 1.12 4.24 10.87
N CYS A 291 1.17 5.51 11.17
CA CYS A 291 0.55 6.56 10.38
C CYS A 291 1.42 7.81 10.32
N SER A 292 1.26 8.59 9.26
CA SER A 292 1.79 9.95 9.16
C SER A 292 0.78 10.89 9.76
N ARG A 293 1.10 11.43 10.94
CA ARG A 293 0.23 12.34 11.68
C ARG A 293 0.56 13.78 11.37
N ARG A 294 -0.46 14.60 11.14
CA ARG A 294 -0.28 16.03 10.89
C ARG A 294 0.28 16.77 12.12
N LEU A 295 1.19 17.68 11.89
CA LEU A 295 1.59 18.67 12.88
C LEU A 295 0.50 19.77 13.04
N PRO A 296 0.47 20.50 14.15
CA PRO A 296 -0.43 21.64 14.31
C PRO A 296 -0.35 22.59 13.11
N ASP A 297 -1.49 23.09 12.65
CA ASP A 297 -1.64 24.03 11.53
C ASP A 297 -1.08 23.53 10.17
N ALA A 298 -0.74 22.25 10.05
CA ALA A 298 -0.29 21.69 8.79
C ALA A 298 -1.41 21.69 7.74
N GLN A 299 -1.04 22.06 6.52
CA GLN A 299 -1.92 22.08 5.35
C GLN A 299 -1.22 21.42 4.17
N VAL A 300 -1.89 20.45 3.55
CA VAL A 300 -1.37 19.76 2.36
C VAL A 300 -1.45 20.65 1.11
N ALA A 301 -0.67 20.28 0.07
CA ALA A 301 -0.69 20.97 -1.22
C ALA A 301 -1.87 20.57 -2.13
N TRP A 302 -2.84 19.89 -1.61
CA TRP A 302 -3.97 19.39 -2.40
C TRP A 302 -5.27 19.90 -1.81
N ALA A 303 -6.20 20.32 -2.66
CA ALA A 303 -7.53 20.73 -2.26
C ALA A 303 -8.58 19.98 -3.09
N TYR A 304 -9.63 19.52 -2.44
CA TYR A 304 -10.79 18.92 -3.09
C TYR A 304 -11.49 19.90 -4.02
N ARG A 305 -11.86 19.46 -5.23
CA ARG A 305 -12.59 20.27 -6.21
C ARG A 305 -14.09 20.12 -6.00
N VAL A 306 -14.69 21.12 -5.41
CA VAL A 306 -16.15 21.15 -5.19
C VAL A 306 -16.87 21.17 -6.54
N GLY A 307 -17.88 20.31 -6.71
CA GLY A 307 -18.72 20.25 -7.90
C GLY A 307 -18.17 19.45 -9.07
N GLU A 308 -16.94 18.96 -9.00
CA GLU A 308 -16.41 18.02 -9.97
C GLU A 308 -16.83 16.58 -9.65
N PRO A 309 -17.01 15.72 -10.67
CA PRO A 309 -17.31 14.32 -10.43
C PRO A 309 -16.22 13.66 -9.62
N ASP A 310 -16.63 13.02 -8.53
CA ASP A 310 -15.74 12.27 -7.67
C ASP A 310 -15.79 10.79 -8.08
N LEU A 311 -15.08 10.49 -9.15
CA LEU A 311 -15.01 9.14 -9.70
C LEU A 311 -13.95 8.28 -9.01
N ASP A 312 -13.00 8.94 -8.35
CA ASP A 312 -11.94 8.35 -7.55
C ASP A 312 -11.26 9.43 -6.68
N HIS A 313 -10.27 9.05 -5.89
CA HIS A 313 -9.54 9.96 -5.00
C HIS A 313 -8.66 11.01 -5.71
N PHE A 314 -8.80 11.22 -7.01
CA PHE A 314 -7.99 12.16 -7.81
C PHE A 314 -8.68 13.50 -8.07
N ASN A 315 -9.89 13.68 -7.59
CA ASN A 315 -10.57 14.96 -7.72
C ASN A 315 -9.98 16.03 -6.79
N ARG A 316 -8.72 16.41 -7.08
CA ARG A 316 -7.97 17.39 -6.29
C ARG A 316 -7.19 18.35 -7.16
N ALA A 317 -7.22 19.61 -6.78
CA ALA A 317 -6.32 20.61 -7.33
C ALA A 317 -5.00 20.58 -6.58
N TYR A 318 -3.89 20.69 -7.32
CA TYR A 318 -2.58 20.88 -6.70
C TYR A 318 -2.34 22.36 -6.41
N THR A 319 -2.18 22.70 -5.12
CA THR A 319 -2.04 24.07 -4.62
C THR A 319 -0.78 24.17 -3.72
N PRO A 320 0.43 24.08 -4.32
CA PRO A 320 1.68 24.00 -3.55
C PRO A 320 1.94 25.23 -2.69
N GLU A 321 1.42 26.38 -3.11
CA GLU A 321 1.51 27.65 -2.35
C GLU A 321 0.73 27.64 -1.04
N GLY A 322 -0.24 26.75 -0.91
CA GLY A 322 -1.02 26.55 0.30
C GLY A 322 -0.35 25.63 1.33
N ALA A 323 0.68 24.91 0.92
CA ALA A 323 1.34 23.93 1.75
C ALA A 323 2.14 24.55 2.90
N ARG A 324 1.93 24.07 4.09
CA ARG A 324 2.68 24.49 5.28
C ARG A 324 2.62 23.44 6.37
N GLY A 325 3.49 23.61 7.39
CA GLY A 325 3.58 22.67 8.50
C GLY A 325 4.33 21.40 8.10
N GLY A 326 3.80 20.25 8.42
CA GLY A 326 4.44 18.97 8.17
C GLY A 326 3.70 17.81 8.80
N THR A 327 4.33 16.64 8.76
CA THR A 327 3.85 15.41 9.40
C THR A 327 4.96 14.72 10.16
N GLU A 328 4.59 13.88 11.09
CA GLU A 328 5.47 12.99 11.84
C GLU A 328 4.99 11.54 11.75
N ILE A 329 5.88 10.57 11.84
CA ILE A 329 5.51 9.16 11.96
C ILE A 329 5.16 8.85 13.40
N CYS A 330 3.99 8.24 13.58
CA CYS A 330 3.50 7.77 14.87
C CYS A 330 3.10 6.29 14.80
N LYS A 331 3.22 5.61 15.95
CA LYS A 331 2.48 4.37 16.24
C LYS A 331 1.18 4.74 16.96
N VAL A 332 0.07 4.19 16.51
CA VAL A 332 -1.24 4.37 17.14
C VAL A 332 -1.73 3.01 17.62
N GLN A 333 -2.10 2.91 18.89
CA GLN A 333 -2.60 1.66 19.48
C GLN A 333 -4.08 1.48 19.11
N PRO A 334 -4.47 0.34 18.52
CA PRO A 334 -5.87 0.11 18.10
C PRO A 334 -6.84 0.03 19.28
N LYS A 335 -6.35 -0.34 20.46
CA LYS A 335 -7.18 -0.56 21.67
C LYS A 335 -7.79 0.73 22.20
N ASP A 336 -7.01 1.81 22.23
CA ASP A 336 -7.36 3.04 22.95
C ASP A 336 -6.97 4.33 22.20
N GLY A 337 -6.39 4.21 21.00
CA GLY A 337 -5.93 5.35 20.21
C GLY A 337 -4.65 6.01 20.79
N ALA A 338 -3.98 5.38 21.75
CA ALA A 338 -2.75 5.95 22.33
C ALA A 338 -1.68 6.14 21.25
N VAL A 339 -1.10 7.35 21.19
CA VAL A 339 -0.15 7.77 20.17
C VAL A 339 1.26 7.80 20.74
N THR A 340 2.17 7.07 20.08
CA THR A 340 3.63 7.17 20.33
C THR A 340 4.28 7.86 19.13
N ARG A 341 4.89 9.02 19.34
CA ARG A 341 5.60 9.77 18.30
C ARG A 341 6.97 9.13 18.07
N LEU A 342 7.25 8.72 16.83
CA LEU A 342 8.55 8.12 16.45
C LEU A 342 9.50 9.16 15.87
N THR A 343 8.97 10.06 14.99
CA THR A 343 9.78 11.13 14.42
C THR A 343 9.38 12.45 15.02
N GLN A 344 9.81 13.05 15.92
CA GLN A 344 9.42 14.33 16.50
C GLN A 344 9.76 15.50 15.56
N SER A 345 9.18 15.44 14.35
CA SER A 345 9.46 16.40 13.29
C SER A 345 8.85 17.78 13.58
N GLU A 346 9.46 18.82 13.04
CA GLU A 346 8.98 20.20 13.12
C GLU A 346 8.77 20.77 11.72
N PRO A 347 7.87 21.76 11.56
CA PRO A 347 7.72 22.45 10.27
C PRO A 347 9.07 22.97 9.74
N PRO A 348 9.35 22.88 8.45
CA PRO A 348 8.47 22.46 7.35
C PRO A 348 8.66 20.98 6.91
N VAL A 349 8.90 20.05 7.84
CA VAL A 349 9.27 18.66 7.54
C VAL A 349 8.03 17.77 7.44
N TRP A 350 7.99 16.96 6.37
CA TRP A 350 6.97 15.96 6.10
C TRP A 350 7.58 14.56 6.16
N ASP A 351 7.08 13.73 7.07
CA ASP A 351 7.40 12.30 7.18
C ASP A 351 6.21 11.46 6.75
N PHE A 352 6.43 10.51 5.84
CA PHE A 352 5.35 9.73 5.25
C PHE A 352 5.82 8.36 4.73
N ARG A 353 4.87 7.50 4.36
CA ARG A 353 5.10 6.16 3.81
C ARG A 353 6.03 5.28 4.66
N ALA A 354 5.76 5.26 5.96
CA ALA A 354 6.49 4.40 6.87
C ALA A 354 6.13 2.92 6.66
N CYS A 355 7.13 2.05 6.74
CA CYS A 355 6.94 0.61 6.74
C CYS A 355 7.97 -0.07 7.64
N GLU A 356 7.52 -1.05 8.42
CA GLU A 356 8.37 -1.84 9.32
C GLU A 356 9.11 -2.93 8.56
N SER A 357 10.36 -3.20 8.96
CA SER A 357 11.15 -4.32 8.42
C SER A 357 10.56 -5.68 8.81
N PRO A 358 10.81 -6.76 8.04
CA PRO A 358 10.26 -8.08 8.31
C PRO A 358 10.62 -8.66 9.68
N ASP A 359 11.72 -8.21 10.29
CA ASP A 359 12.15 -8.63 11.63
C ASP A 359 11.65 -7.70 12.76
N GLY A 360 10.86 -6.66 12.42
CA GLY A 360 10.29 -5.71 13.38
C GLY A 360 11.28 -4.73 14.00
N ARG A 361 12.53 -4.66 13.52
CA ARG A 361 13.59 -3.87 14.17
C ARG A 361 13.75 -2.47 13.61
N LEU A 362 13.41 -2.28 12.34
CA LEU A 362 13.63 -1.04 11.63
C LEU A 362 12.32 -0.53 11.02
N ILE A 363 12.24 0.78 10.84
CA ILE A 363 11.18 1.44 10.09
C ILE A 363 11.83 2.28 9.00
N ALA A 364 11.49 2.01 7.73
CA ALA A 364 11.84 2.87 6.62
C ALA A 364 10.72 3.87 6.37
N PHE A 365 11.06 5.10 5.99
CA PHE A 365 10.09 6.15 5.71
C PHE A 365 10.67 7.18 4.74
N CYS A 366 9.80 7.99 4.16
CA CYS A 366 10.20 9.13 3.33
C CYS A 366 10.15 10.42 4.15
N ARG A 367 11.12 11.31 3.93
CA ARG A 367 11.20 12.64 4.57
C ARG A 367 11.61 13.70 3.57
N CYS A 368 10.92 14.84 3.59
CA CYS A 368 11.34 16.05 2.87
C CYS A 368 10.93 17.32 3.63
N ALA A 369 11.56 18.44 3.32
CA ALA A 369 10.99 19.76 3.63
C ALA A 369 9.99 20.16 2.51
N THR A 370 9.07 21.06 2.82
CA THR A 370 8.13 21.61 1.83
C THR A 370 8.89 22.18 0.62
N GLY A 371 8.56 21.71 -0.58
CA GLY A 371 9.20 22.13 -1.83
C GLY A 371 10.48 21.35 -2.20
N GLU A 372 10.92 20.42 -1.36
CA GLU A 372 12.06 19.56 -1.64
C GLU A 372 11.63 18.16 -2.09
N SER A 373 12.50 17.48 -2.85
CA SER A 373 12.32 16.07 -3.18
C SER A 373 12.49 15.19 -1.93
N PRO A 374 11.71 14.11 -1.78
CA PRO A 374 11.82 13.23 -0.62
C PRO A 374 13.13 12.44 -0.62
N ALA A 375 13.66 12.20 0.57
CA ALA A 375 14.74 11.27 0.80
C ALA A 375 14.23 10.03 1.53
N LEU A 376 14.86 8.89 1.30
CA LEU A 376 14.64 7.64 2.03
C LEU A 376 15.41 7.68 3.34
N TRP A 377 14.72 7.43 4.44
CA TRP A 377 15.25 7.36 5.79
C TRP A 377 14.96 6.01 6.43
N VAL A 378 15.73 5.68 7.43
CA VAL A 378 15.49 4.53 8.30
C VAL A 378 15.72 4.93 9.76
N MET A 379 15.01 4.28 10.66
CA MET A 379 15.15 4.40 12.11
C MET A 379 14.94 3.05 12.78
N ASN A 380 15.33 2.91 14.04
CA ASN A 380 14.92 1.79 14.86
C ASN A 380 13.40 1.81 15.09
N ALA A 381 12.79 0.66 15.42
CA ALA A 381 11.35 0.53 15.62
C ALA A 381 10.79 1.39 16.79
N ASP A 382 11.67 1.88 17.67
CA ASP A 382 11.35 2.81 18.76
C ASP A 382 11.50 4.29 18.39
N GLY A 383 11.88 4.60 17.14
CA GLY A 383 12.11 5.95 16.62
C GLY A 383 13.54 6.48 16.81
N SER A 384 14.43 5.75 17.47
CA SER A 384 15.83 6.13 17.65
C SER A 384 16.67 5.89 16.39
N ASP A 385 17.89 6.43 16.35
CA ASP A 385 18.89 6.26 15.27
C ASP A 385 18.34 6.59 13.87
N GLN A 386 17.67 7.73 13.74
CA GLN A 386 17.17 8.21 12.45
C GLN A 386 18.32 8.59 11.53
N ARG A 387 18.40 7.97 10.37
CA ARG A 387 19.45 8.26 9.38
C ARG A 387 18.93 8.22 7.97
N MET A 388 19.45 9.09 7.14
CA MET A 388 19.15 9.12 5.70
C MET A 388 19.90 8.01 4.99
N LEU A 389 19.20 7.23 4.16
CA LEU A 389 19.79 6.20 3.32
C LEU A 389 20.10 6.71 1.92
N SER A 390 19.20 7.49 1.31
CA SER A 390 19.35 7.92 -0.08
C SER A 390 18.49 9.14 -0.40
N ARG A 391 19.03 10.02 -1.25
CA ARG A 391 18.27 11.07 -1.95
C ARG A 391 17.69 10.61 -3.30
N GLY A 392 17.83 9.32 -3.59
CA GLY A 392 17.48 8.75 -4.88
C GLY A 392 18.56 8.90 -5.94
N LEU A 393 18.23 8.48 -7.15
CA LEU A 393 19.11 8.59 -8.32
C LEU A 393 19.32 10.08 -8.67
N ASP A 394 20.57 10.50 -8.76
CA ASP A 394 20.95 11.89 -9.09
C ASP A 394 20.22 12.95 -8.22
N ASP A 395 20.00 12.64 -6.95
CA ASP A 395 19.27 13.48 -5.97
C ASP A 395 17.83 13.87 -6.41
N THR A 396 17.20 13.07 -7.26
CA THR A 396 15.86 13.37 -7.78
C THR A 396 14.71 13.01 -6.82
N GLY A 397 15.05 12.35 -5.70
CA GLY A 397 14.09 11.89 -4.70
C GLY A 397 13.97 10.37 -4.63
N ALA A 398 13.59 9.89 -3.46
CA ALA A 398 13.37 8.49 -3.16
C ALA A 398 11.99 8.30 -2.51
N ASP A 399 11.20 7.35 -3.02
CA ASP A 399 9.81 7.17 -2.61
C ASP A 399 9.39 5.68 -2.61
N HIS A 400 8.24 5.36 -2.01
CA HIS A 400 7.64 4.02 -1.98
C HIS A 400 8.58 2.93 -1.45
N PRO A 401 9.15 3.08 -0.24
CA PRO A 401 9.99 2.05 0.34
C PRO A 401 9.22 0.76 0.58
N ARG A 402 9.86 -0.37 0.28
CA ARG A 402 9.36 -1.71 0.56
C ARG A 402 10.50 -2.62 1.00
N TRP A 403 10.38 -3.19 2.17
CA TRP A 403 11.34 -4.17 2.65
C TRP A 403 11.23 -5.48 1.88
N ILE A 404 12.36 -6.05 1.50
CA ILE A 404 12.41 -7.37 0.87
C ILE A 404 12.21 -8.43 1.96
N PRO A 405 11.17 -9.28 1.88
CA PRO A 405 10.94 -10.34 2.87
C PRO A 405 12.08 -11.35 2.84
N GLY A 406 12.60 -11.76 4.01
CA GLY A 406 13.56 -12.83 4.15
C GLY A 406 14.84 -12.64 3.33
N GLY A 407 15.90 -12.12 3.95
CA GLY A 407 17.22 -12.20 3.34
C GLY A 407 17.63 -13.67 3.15
N ARG A 408 17.75 -14.14 1.92
CA ARG A 408 18.60 -15.29 1.60
C ARG A 408 20.03 -14.81 1.46
#